data_0742377c3bdd54a4f15ad43220782feb
#
_entry.id   0742377c3bdd54a4f15ad43220782feb
#
_cell.length_a   1.000
_cell.length_b   1.000
_cell.length_c   1.000
_cell.angle_alpha   90.00
_cell.angle_beta   90.00
_cell.angle_gamma   90.00
#
_symmetry.space_group_name_H-M   'P 1'
#
loop_
_entity.id
_entity.type
_entity.pdbx_description
1 polymer ?
#
loop_
_entity_poly.entity_id
_entity_poly.type
_entity_poly.pdbx_seq_one_letter_code
_entity_poly.pdbx_strand_id
1 'polypeptide(L)'
;MTLWLRIPVLVRAVAVGLAVGLAGTVPWARLIAANTRSMPGVPWAAPLMAIILVAWWLYFARGRSVPEVTANARRLGARANHVPDSLWGPALGAGVLGLFATLLFQGVLSRLVTLPHQRDLDPSRYPVVTVFVWVVTGAVVAGVVEETAFRGYIQGAIERRHGLTTAILVTGSVFGLSHFTHPEAGIVLLPFYMAVSTVYGLLAAATNSTYPGMVLHAGGNMFSAFSLFYQGRSEWQLTEVPAPTIWQAGMDASFLMNLLVLAVVAAAASLAYRGLFRASKASKLDDRTGTSSTL
;
A
#
# COMPACT_ATOMS: atom_id res chain seq x y z
N MET A 1 10.09 29.72 -18.48
CA MET A 1 9.42 28.48 -18.01
C MET A 1 10.49 27.42 -17.88
N THR A 2 10.73 26.90 -16.67
CA THR A 2 11.79 25.92 -16.41
C THR A 2 11.53 24.63 -17.22
N LEU A 3 12.58 23.96 -17.69
CA LEU A 3 12.51 22.69 -18.42
C LEU A 3 11.61 21.66 -17.71
N TRP A 4 11.64 21.64 -16.37
CA TRP A 4 10.79 20.81 -15.53
C TRP A 4 9.30 20.96 -15.82
N LEU A 5 8.81 22.17 -16.08
CA LEU A 5 7.37 22.41 -16.34
C LEU A 5 6.93 21.93 -17.73
N ARG A 6 7.87 21.64 -18.64
CA ARG A 6 7.58 21.06 -19.98
C ARG A 6 7.36 19.54 -19.91
N ILE A 7 7.84 18.86 -18.85
CA ILE A 7 7.65 17.42 -18.69
C ILE A 7 6.18 17.15 -18.33
N PRO A 8 5.51 16.16 -18.98
CA PRO A 8 4.14 15.79 -18.65
C PRO A 8 3.94 15.48 -17.16
N VAL A 9 2.78 15.85 -16.63
CA VAL A 9 2.45 15.66 -15.19
C VAL A 9 2.58 14.20 -14.77
N LEU A 10 2.17 13.26 -15.61
CA LEU A 10 2.29 11.81 -15.36
C LEU A 10 3.75 11.41 -15.06
N VAL A 11 4.67 11.83 -15.93
CA VAL A 11 6.09 11.50 -15.79
C VAL A 11 6.68 12.14 -14.53
N ARG A 12 6.37 13.43 -14.30
CA ARG A 12 6.85 14.13 -13.09
C ARG A 12 6.33 13.51 -11.79
N ALA A 13 5.03 13.18 -11.77
CA ALA A 13 4.40 12.56 -10.60
C ALA A 13 5.05 11.21 -10.28
N VAL A 14 5.23 10.36 -11.30
CA VAL A 14 5.89 9.06 -11.14
C VAL A 14 7.35 9.22 -10.68
N ALA A 15 8.12 10.09 -11.34
CA ALA A 15 9.52 10.30 -10.99
C ALA A 15 9.70 10.80 -9.54
N VAL A 16 8.90 11.81 -9.14
CA VAL A 16 8.94 12.35 -7.76
C VAL A 16 8.48 11.31 -6.75
N GLY A 17 7.35 10.63 -7.01
CA GLY A 17 6.83 9.64 -6.09
C GLY A 17 7.78 8.46 -5.90
N LEU A 18 8.39 7.95 -6.97
CA LEU A 18 9.42 6.90 -6.88
C LEU A 18 10.64 7.39 -6.08
N ALA A 19 11.11 8.62 -6.31
CA ALA A 19 12.22 9.18 -5.53
C ALA A 19 11.87 9.28 -4.04
N VAL A 20 10.65 9.71 -3.70
CA VAL A 20 10.14 9.77 -2.32
C VAL A 20 10.07 8.37 -1.71
N GLY A 21 9.54 7.39 -2.43
CA GLY A 21 9.46 6.00 -2.01
C GLY A 21 10.85 5.41 -1.74
N LEU A 22 11.74 5.49 -2.72
CA LEU A 22 13.11 4.97 -2.61
C LEU A 22 13.89 5.62 -1.45
N ALA A 23 13.70 6.92 -1.21
CA ALA A 23 14.34 7.60 -0.08
C ALA A 23 13.92 7.03 1.29
N GLY A 24 12.76 6.36 1.40
CA GLY A 24 12.31 5.70 2.63
C GLY A 24 12.59 4.20 2.64
N THR A 25 12.37 3.49 1.53
CA THR A 25 12.50 2.03 1.49
C THR A 25 13.94 1.53 1.38
N VAL A 26 14.80 2.23 0.63
CA VAL A 26 16.21 1.82 0.46
C VAL A 26 16.98 1.83 1.78
N PRO A 27 16.88 2.83 2.67
CA PRO A 27 17.50 2.77 3.99
C PRO A 27 17.09 1.53 4.78
N TRP A 28 15.78 1.17 4.79
CA TRP A 28 15.30 -0.02 5.47
C TRP A 28 15.91 -1.30 4.90
N ALA A 29 15.90 -1.47 3.59
CA ALA A 29 16.49 -2.64 2.93
C ALA A 29 18.00 -2.78 3.26
N ARG A 30 18.73 -1.68 3.28
CA ARG A 30 20.15 -1.67 3.63
C ARG A 30 20.40 -1.99 5.11
N LEU A 31 19.58 -1.45 6.01
CA LEU A 31 19.68 -1.69 7.44
C LEU A 31 19.37 -3.14 7.79
N ILE A 32 18.32 -3.74 7.24
CA ILE A 32 18.00 -5.16 7.42
C ILE A 32 19.14 -6.03 6.90
N ALA A 33 19.64 -5.77 5.68
CA ALA A 33 20.75 -6.52 5.12
C ALA A 33 22.05 -6.38 5.94
N ALA A 34 22.29 -5.26 6.59
CA ALA A 34 23.40 -5.07 7.50
C ALA A 34 23.19 -5.81 8.82
N ASN A 35 21.97 -5.73 9.40
CA ASN A 35 21.62 -6.36 10.66
C ASN A 35 21.71 -7.90 10.56
N THR A 36 21.19 -8.48 9.48
CA THR A 36 21.24 -9.94 9.26
C THR A 36 22.65 -10.47 9.15
N ARG A 37 23.60 -9.67 8.60
CA ARG A 37 25.00 -10.06 8.43
C ARG A 37 25.86 -9.82 9.67
N SER A 38 25.59 -8.74 10.42
CA SER A 38 26.49 -8.35 11.53
C SER A 38 26.04 -8.91 12.87
N MET A 39 24.77 -8.75 13.23
CA MET A 39 24.25 -9.09 14.56
C MET A 39 22.78 -9.50 14.49
N PRO A 40 22.47 -10.67 13.90
CA PRO A 40 21.09 -11.09 13.69
C PRO A 40 20.31 -11.37 14.97
N GLY A 41 20.98 -11.56 16.11
CA GLY A 41 20.35 -11.77 17.40
C GLY A 41 19.75 -10.51 18.03
N VAL A 42 20.17 -9.32 17.57
CA VAL A 42 19.72 -8.02 18.09
C VAL A 42 19.13 -7.20 16.95
N PRO A 43 17.85 -6.77 17.02
CA PRO A 43 17.21 -6.02 15.95
C PRO A 43 17.59 -4.52 15.95
N TRP A 44 18.90 -4.21 15.91
CA TRP A 44 19.41 -2.84 15.99
C TRP A 44 19.02 -1.96 14.78
N ALA A 45 18.69 -2.56 13.65
CA ALA A 45 18.23 -1.84 12.46
C ALA A 45 16.90 -1.10 12.70
N ALA A 46 16.02 -1.65 13.55
CA ALA A 46 14.69 -1.10 13.76
C ALA A 46 14.69 0.28 14.45
N PRO A 47 15.35 0.50 15.60
CA PRO A 47 15.40 1.83 16.21
C PRO A 47 16.09 2.85 15.30
N LEU A 48 17.12 2.47 14.56
CA LEU A 48 17.78 3.37 13.61
C LEU A 48 16.83 3.75 12.47
N MET A 49 16.07 2.78 11.94
CA MET A 49 15.05 3.05 10.93
C MET A 49 13.92 3.94 11.46
N ALA A 50 13.52 3.79 12.71
CA ALA A 50 12.50 4.66 13.31
C ALA A 50 12.96 6.14 13.30
N ILE A 51 14.22 6.41 13.62
CA ILE A 51 14.80 7.77 13.53
C ILE A 51 14.78 8.28 12.08
N ILE A 52 15.22 7.44 11.14
CA ILE A 52 15.23 7.78 9.70
C ILE A 52 13.80 8.05 9.22
N LEU A 53 12.83 7.21 9.60
CA LEU A 53 11.43 7.36 9.19
C LEU A 53 10.82 8.66 9.74
N VAL A 54 11.12 9.03 10.98
CA VAL A 54 10.68 10.31 11.55
C VAL A 54 11.29 11.48 10.76
N ALA A 55 12.59 11.47 10.48
CA ALA A 55 13.24 12.50 9.67
C ALA A 55 12.64 12.59 8.26
N TRP A 56 12.45 11.43 7.61
CA TRP A 56 11.80 11.30 6.30
C TRP A 56 10.38 11.88 6.33
N TRP A 57 9.57 11.53 7.36
CA TRP A 57 8.21 12.03 7.54
C TRP A 57 8.16 13.55 7.71
N LEU A 58 9.02 14.10 8.59
CA LEU A 58 9.11 15.53 8.81
C LEU A 58 9.46 16.27 7.52
N TYR A 59 10.34 15.70 6.70
CA TYR A 59 10.75 16.30 5.44
C TYR A 59 9.67 16.19 4.36
N PHE A 60 9.26 14.97 4.01
CA PHE A 60 8.38 14.72 2.86
C PHE A 60 6.89 14.97 3.16
N ALA A 61 6.41 14.61 4.34
CA ALA A 61 5.00 14.74 4.67
C ALA A 61 4.66 16.05 5.37
N ARG A 62 5.54 16.56 6.24
CA ARG A 62 5.32 17.81 6.97
C ARG A 62 5.96 19.01 6.31
N GLY A 63 6.76 18.83 5.26
CA GLY A 63 7.44 19.92 4.55
C GLY A 63 8.44 20.69 5.39
N ARG A 64 8.98 20.09 6.47
CA ARG A 64 10.01 20.72 7.31
C ARG A 64 11.37 20.68 6.62
N SER A 65 12.30 21.53 7.09
CA SER A 65 13.68 21.61 6.58
C SER A 65 13.81 22.21 5.16
N VAL A 66 15.04 22.48 4.76
CA VAL A 66 15.39 23.11 3.49
C VAL A 66 15.27 22.15 2.30
N PRO A 67 14.96 22.63 1.09
CA PRO A 67 14.66 24.03 0.76
C PRO A 67 13.20 24.39 1.09
N GLU A 68 13.00 25.51 1.77
CA GLU A 68 11.67 26.00 2.19
C GLU A 68 10.72 26.24 1.01
N VAL A 69 11.26 26.65 -0.13
CA VAL A 69 10.48 26.88 -1.37
C VAL A 69 9.68 25.65 -1.80
N THR A 70 10.10 24.44 -1.43
CA THR A 70 9.38 23.19 -1.73
C THR A 70 8.47 22.70 -0.60
N ALA A 71 8.49 23.34 0.56
CA ALA A 71 7.80 22.87 1.76
C ALA A 71 6.29 22.65 1.53
N ASN A 72 5.62 23.63 0.91
CA ASN A 72 4.20 23.52 0.60
C ASN A 72 3.90 22.42 -0.42
N ALA A 73 4.73 22.30 -1.47
CA ALA A 73 4.59 21.26 -2.48
C ALA A 73 4.77 19.86 -1.87
N ARG A 74 5.70 19.69 -0.91
CA ARG A 74 5.89 18.42 -0.19
C ARG A 74 4.67 18.08 0.66
N ARG A 75 4.14 19.02 1.47
CA ARG A 75 2.92 18.80 2.28
C ARG A 75 1.72 18.40 1.42
N LEU A 76 1.47 19.16 0.34
CA LEU A 76 0.37 18.88 -0.59
C LEU A 76 0.58 17.54 -1.33
N GLY A 77 1.84 17.23 -1.67
CA GLY A 77 2.22 15.98 -2.32
C GLY A 77 1.95 14.78 -1.43
N ALA A 78 2.27 14.85 -0.16
CA ALA A 78 2.07 13.74 0.78
C ALA A 78 0.61 13.37 1.03
N ARG A 79 -0.34 14.31 0.83
CA ARG A 79 -1.78 14.12 1.08
C ARG A 79 -2.07 13.60 2.50
N ALA A 80 -1.24 13.95 3.48
CA ALA A 80 -1.37 13.53 4.88
C ALA A 80 -2.31 14.49 5.64
N ASN A 81 -3.55 14.61 5.14
CA ASN A 81 -4.57 15.50 5.68
C ASN A 81 -5.32 14.83 6.83
N HIS A 82 -5.86 15.66 7.74
CA HIS A 82 -6.74 15.20 8.80
C HIS A 82 -7.97 14.49 8.19
N VAL A 83 -8.37 13.38 8.81
CA VAL A 83 -9.58 12.64 8.46
C VAL A 83 -10.60 12.89 9.57
N PRO A 84 -11.80 13.40 9.26
CA PRO A 84 -12.87 13.54 10.25
C PRO A 84 -13.15 12.21 10.95
N ASP A 85 -13.42 12.25 12.26
CA ASP A 85 -13.64 11.04 13.07
C ASP A 85 -14.77 10.17 12.53
N SER A 86 -15.82 10.80 12.00
CA SER A 86 -16.97 10.13 11.36
C SER A 86 -16.59 9.30 10.12
N LEU A 87 -15.46 9.57 9.48
CA LEU A 87 -15.01 8.87 8.27
C LEU A 87 -14.06 7.71 8.56
N TRP A 88 -13.44 7.62 9.75
CA TRP A 88 -12.49 6.56 10.06
C TRP A 88 -13.12 5.16 10.00
N GLY A 89 -14.27 4.96 10.70
CA GLY A 89 -14.97 3.67 10.70
C GLY A 89 -15.37 3.22 9.29
N PRO A 90 -16.10 4.04 8.52
CA PRO A 90 -16.42 3.74 7.13
C PRO A 90 -15.21 3.48 6.23
N ALA A 91 -14.12 4.24 6.39
CA ALA A 91 -12.90 4.07 5.60
C ALA A 91 -12.19 2.75 5.91
N LEU A 92 -11.99 2.43 7.20
CA LEU A 92 -11.38 1.17 7.62
C LEU A 92 -12.25 -0.03 7.22
N GLY A 93 -13.58 0.06 7.39
CA GLY A 93 -14.50 -1.02 6.99
C GLY A 93 -14.48 -1.28 5.49
N ALA A 94 -14.55 -0.22 4.66
CA ALA A 94 -14.46 -0.35 3.21
C ALA A 94 -13.09 -0.91 2.77
N GLY A 95 -12.03 -0.45 3.40
CA GLY A 95 -10.67 -0.92 3.11
C GLY A 95 -10.46 -2.39 3.49
N VAL A 96 -10.92 -2.83 4.67
CA VAL A 96 -10.84 -4.25 5.08
C VAL A 96 -11.60 -5.15 4.11
N LEU A 97 -12.83 -4.78 3.73
CA LEU A 97 -13.58 -5.54 2.72
C LEU A 97 -12.86 -5.57 1.37
N GLY A 98 -12.29 -4.44 0.95
CA GLY A 98 -11.49 -4.38 -0.27
C GLY A 98 -10.25 -5.27 -0.23
N LEU A 99 -9.49 -5.24 0.87
CA LEU A 99 -8.32 -6.09 1.06
C LEU A 99 -8.72 -7.58 1.14
N PHE A 100 -9.83 -7.90 1.78
CA PHE A 100 -10.32 -9.28 1.81
C PHE A 100 -10.71 -9.76 0.40
N ALA A 101 -11.35 -8.90 -0.40
CA ALA A 101 -11.60 -9.21 -1.81
C ALA A 101 -10.28 -9.45 -2.59
N THR A 102 -9.21 -8.68 -2.32
CA THR A 102 -7.92 -8.91 -3.00
C THR A 102 -7.24 -10.21 -2.58
N LEU A 103 -7.39 -10.65 -1.33
CA LEU A 103 -6.91 -11.97 -0.88
C LEU A 103 -7.64 -13.11 -1.57
N LEU A 104 -8.97 -13.03 -1.69
CA LEU A 104 -9.77 -13.99 -2.44
C LEU A 104 -9.39 -13.98 -3.92
N PHE A 105 -9.15 -12.80 -4.49
CA PHE A 105 -8.67 -12.67 -5.87
C PHE A 105 -7.30 -13.32 -6.07
N GLN A 106 -6.38 -13.17 -5.12
CA GLN A 106 -5.09 -13.87 -5.15
C GLN A 106 -5.28 -15.39 -5.14
N GLY A 107 -6.23 -15.90 -4.33
CA GLY A 107 -6.61 -17.30 -4.32
C GLY A 107 -7.16 -17.78 -5.68
N VAL A 108 -8.00 -16.98 -6.36
CA VAL A 108 -8.44 -17.27 -7.73
C VAL A 108 -7.26 -17.23 -8.71
N LEU A 109 -6.40 -16.22 -8.62
CA LEU A 109 -5.24 -16.06 -9.49
C LEU A 109 -4.28 -17.27 -9.38
N SER A 110 -4.05 -17.79 -8.18
CA SER A 110 -3.20 -18.98 -7.95
C SER A 110 -3.72 -20.26 -8.60
N ARG A 111 -5.03 -20.31 -8.89
CA ARG A 111 -5.66 -21.42 -9.62
C ARG A 111 -5.67 -21.19 -11.13
N LEU A 112 -5.45 -19.95 -11.60
CA LEU A 112 -5.36 -19.62 -13.03
C LEU A 112 -3.93 -19.75 -13.56
N VAL A 113 -2.94 -19.39 -12.72
CA VAL A 113 -1.53 -19.39 -13.07
C VAL A 113 -0.68 -19.96 -11.93
N THR A 114 0.41 -20.65 -12.28
CA THR A 114 1.36 -21.13 -11.28
C THR A 114 2.14 -19.95 -10.73
N LEU A 115 2.02 -19.71 -9.42
CA LEU A 115 2.81 -18.70 -8.73
C LEU A 115 4.20 -19.24 -8.43
N PRO A 116 5.26 -18.45 -8.65
CA PRO A 116 6.61 -18.90 -8.37
C PRO A 116 6.85 -19.09 -6.87
N HIS A 117 7.61 -20.14 -6.54
CA HIS A 117 8.07 -20.40 -5.18
C HIS A 117 9.40 -19.70 -4.94
N GLN A 118 9.40 -18.68 -4.10
CA GLN A 118 10.66 -18.08 -3.61
C GLN A 118 10.62 -17.95 -2.08
N ARG A 119 11.71 -18.37 -1.45
CA ARG A 119 12.00 -18.09 -0.04
C ARG A 119 13.10 -17.05 0.00
N ASP A 120 12.72 -15.81 0.19
CA ASP A 120 13.70 -14.71 0.29
C ASP A 120 14.46 -14.73 1.61
N LEU A 121 13.78 -15.08 2.68
CA LEU A 121 14.34 -15.17 4.02
C LEU A 121 13.76 -16.39 4.74
N ASP A 122 14.63 -17.23 5.28
CA ASP A 122 14.19 -18.30 6.19
C ASP A 122 14.13 -17.73 7.62
N PRO A 123 12.92 -17.43 8.14
CA PRO A 123 12.79 -16.78 9.43
C PRO A 123 13.20 -17.67 10.59
N SER A 124 13.25 -19.00 10.42
CA SER A 124 13.66 -19.95 11.46
C SER A 124 15.12 -19.79 11.88
N ARG A 125 15.93 -19.12 11.05
CA ARG A 125 17.35 -18.85 11.33
C ARG A 125 17.58 -17.70 12.32
N TYR A 126 16.54 -17.00 12.71
CA TYR A 126 16.64 -15.80 13.54
C TYR A 126 15.82 -15.91 14.81
N PRO A 127 16.22 -15.24 15.91
CA PRO A 127 15.40 -15.18 17.11
C PRO A 127 14.02 -14.59 16.83
N VAL A 128 12.98 -15.20 17.40
CA VAL A 128 11.57 -14.79 17.18
C VAL A 128 11.34 -13.30 17.44
N VAL A 129 11.94 -12.77 18.52
CA VAL A 129 11.86 -11.34 18.86
C VAL A 129 12.45 -10.46 17.75
N THR A 130 13.58 -10.88 17.19
CA THR A 130 14.22 -10.13 16.10
C THR A 130 13.32 -10.10 14.85
N VAL A 131 12.77 -11.25 14.47
CA VAL A 131 11.84 -11.34 13.31
C VAL A 131 10.59 -10.51 13.58
N PHE A 132 10.01 -10.62 14.79
CA PHE A 132 8.85 -9.81 15.18
C PHE A 132 9.12 -8.30 14.99
N VAL A 133 10.22 -7.81 15.53
CA VAL A 133 10.60 -6.39 15.43
C VAL A 133 10.85 -5.98 13.98
N TRP A 134 11.49 -6.82 13.17
CA TRP A 134 11.70 -6.54 11.75
C TRP A 134 10.39 -6.47 10.96
N VAL A 135 9.48 -7.42 11.20
CA VAL A 135 8.16 -7.45 10.55
C VAL A 135 7.36 -6.20 10.89
N VAL A 136 7.26 -5.85 12.18
CA VAL A 136 6.53 -4.65 12.61
C VAL A 136 7.13 -3.39 12.01
N THR A 137 8.47 -3.25 12.08
CA THR A 137 9.14 -2.07 11.54
C THR A 137 8.99 -1.99 10.02
N GLY A 138 9.19 -3.10 9.31
CA GLY A 138 9.04 -3.16 7.86
C GLY A 138 7.62 -2.83 7.41
N ALA A 139 6.61 -3.36 8.09
CA ALA A 139 5.20 -3.08 7.81
C ALA A 139 4.85 -1.59 8.02
N VAL A 140 5.36 -0.97 9.09
CA VAL A 140 5.18 0.47 9.33
C VAL A 140 5.90 1.30 8.27
N VAL A 141 7.14 0.94 7.94
CA VAL A 141 7.91 1.63 6.87
C VAL A 141 7.16 1.56 5.55
N ALA A 142 6.74 0.36 5.14
CA ALA A 142 5.99 0.17 3.90
C ALA A 142 4.68 1.00 3.92
N GLY A 143 3.85 0.85 4.95
CA GLY A 143 2.58 1.57 5.06
C GLY A 143 2.75 3.09 5.00
N VAL A 144 3.73 3.65 5.70
CA VAL A 144 3.95 5.11 5.73
C VAL A 144 4.60 5.61 4.44
N VAL A 145 5.66 4.96 3.99
CA VAL A 145 6.46 5.43 2.85
C VAL A 145 5.71 5.22 1.54
N GLU A 146 5.15 4.03 1.34
CA GLU A 146 4.51 3.70 0.07
C GLU A 146 3.17 4.42 -0.10
N GLU A 147 2.35 4.52 0.95
CA GLU A 147 1.10 5.29 0.83
C GLU A 147 1.38 6.77 0.56
N THR A 148 2.40 7.35 1.20
CA THR A 148 2.82 8.72 0.90
C THR A 148 3.30 8.87 -0.54
N ALA A 149 4.17 7.97 -1.00
CA ALA A 149 4.75 8.02 -2.33
C ALA A 149 3.68 7.79 -3.42
N PHE A 150 2.93 6.70 -3.32
CA PHE A 150 2.00 6.27 -4.37
C PHE A 150 0.67 7.03 -4.31
N ARG A 151 0.00 7.10 -3.14
CA ARG A 151 -1.33 7.71 -3.01
C ARG A 151 -1.26 9.22 -2.81
N GLY A 152 -0.18 9.68 -2.17
CA GLY A 152 0.10 11.09 -2.03
C GLY A 152 0.69 11.69 -3.32
N TYR A 153 1.97 11.43 -3.56
CA TYR A 153 2.74 12.11 -4.60
C TYR A 153 2.36 11.70 -6.03
N ILE A 154 2.17 10.41 -6.31
CA ILE A 154 1.81 9.97 -7.67
C ILE A 154 0.32 10.20 -7.91
N GLN A 155 -0.55 9.46 -7.20
CA GLN A 155 -1.98 9.51 -7.45
C GLN A 155 -2.54 10.91 -7.29
N GLY A 156 -2.22 11.62 -6.19
CA GLY A 156 -2.76 12.95 -5.92
C GLY A 156 -2.40 13.97 -7.01
N ALA A 157 -1.21 13.90 -7.58
CA ALA A 157 -0.81 14.79 -8.68
C ALA A 157 -1.55 14.47 -9.99
N ILE A 158 -1.69 13.18 -10.31
CA ILE A 158 -2.38 12.71 -11.53
C ILE A 158 -3.88 12.96 -11.43
N GLU A 159 -4.48 12.65 -10.27
CA GLU A 159 -5.92 12.80 -9.99
C GLU A 159 -6.41 14.23 -10.26
N ARG A 160 -5.64 15.24 -9.80
CA ARG A 160 -5.98 16.65 -10.02
C ARG A 160 -6.00 17.07 -11.50
N ARG A 161 -5.29 16.37 -12.36
CA ARG A 161 -5.15 16.76 -13.78
C ARG A 161 -5.91 15.86 -14.73
N HIS A 162 -5.97 14.56 -14.43
CA HIS A 162 -6.47 13.53 -15.34
C HIS A 162 -7.63 12.71 -14.75
N GLY A 163 -8.09 13.04 -13.54
CA GLY A 163 -9.18 12.35 -12.86
C GLY A 163 -8.74 11.05 -12.15
N LEU A 164 -9.67 10.52 -11.35
CA LEU A 164 -9.39 9.41 -10.42
C LEU A 164 -9.04 8.11 -11.16
N THR A 165 -9.79 7.76 -12.20
CA THR A 165 -9.58 6.49 -12.93
C THR A 165 -8.16 6.41 -13.51
N THR A 166 -7.72 7.47 -14.22
CA THR A 166 -6.37 7.54 -14.77
C THR A 166 -5.31 7.47 -13.68
N ALA A 167 -5.56 8.18 -12.56
CA ALA A 167 -4.64 8.19 -11.43
C ALA A 167 -4.48 6.79 -10.81
N ILE A 168 -5.57 6.07 -10.57
CA ILE A 168 -5.55 4.70 -10.02
C ILE A 168 -4.84 3.74 -10.98
N LEU A 169 -5.17 3.78 -12.28
CA LEU A 169 -4.54 2.89 -13.26
C LEU A 169 -3.03 3.11 -13.36
N VAL A 170 -2.59 4.36 -13.49
CA VAL A 170 -1.16 4.67 -13.57
C VAL A 170 -0.44 4.32 -12.27
N THR A 171 -1.01 4.73 -11.13
CA THR A 171 -0.40 4.44 -9.82
C THR A 171 -0.34 2.94 -9.55
N GLY A 172 -1.41 2.19 -9.89
CA GLY A 172 -1.47 0.74 -9.73
C GLY A 172 -0.44 0.02 -10.60
N SER A 173 -0.28 0.45 -11.86
CA SER A 173 0.75 -0.10 -12.74
C SER A 173 2.17 0.16 -12.20
N VAL A 174 2.46 1.39 -11.76
CA VAL A 174 3.78 1.74 -11.20
C VAL A 174 4.02 0.99 -9.89
N PHE A 175 3.00 0.87 -9.04
CA PHE A 175 3.08 0.11 -7.79
C PHE A 175 3.37 -1.37 -8.05
N GLY A 176 2.64 -2.01 -8.96
CA GLY A 176 2.89 -3.39 -9.34
C GLY A 176 4.28 -3.60 -9.94
N LEU A 177 4.71 -2.71 -10.85
CA LEU A 177 6.05 -2.77 -11.45
C LEU A 177 7.17 -2.55 -10.45
N SER A 178 6.95 -1.80 -9.36
CA SER A 178 7.95 -1.61 -8.30
C SER A 178 8.22 -2.88 -7.48
N HIS A 179 7.36 -3.90 -7.57
CA HIS A 179 7.51 -5.20 -6.93
C HIS A 179 8.21 -6.24 -7.81
N PHE A 180 8.77 -5.83 -8.95
CA PHE A 180 9.52 -6.72 -9.88
C PHE A 180 10.95 -7.04 -9.42
N THR A 181 11.20 -7.09 -8.13
CA THR A 181 12.45 -7.67 -7.60
C THR A 181 12.59 -9.15 -8.00
N HIS A 182 11.46 -9.80 -8.32
CA HIS A 182 11.36 -11.16 -8.84
C HIS A 182 10.54 -11.12 -10.15
N PRO A 183 11.18 -10.91 -11.31
CA PRO A 183 10.51 -10.66 -12.60
C PRO A 183 9.45 -11.69 -12.98
N GLU A 184 9.71 -12.96 -12.70
CA GLU A 184 8.81 -14.09 -12.96
C GLU A 184 7.51 -14.02 -12.11
N ALA A 185 7.59 -13.54 -10.88
CA ALA A 185 6.43 -13.33 -10.01
C ALA A 185 5.73 -12.00 -10.34
N GLY A 186 6.49 -10.98 -10.67
CA GLY A 186 6.00 -9.62 -10.84
C GLY A 186 4.94 -9.49 -11.93
N ILE A 187 5.17 -10.08 -13.12
CA ILE A 187 4.21 -10.03 -14.23
C ILE A 187 2.92 -10.77 -13.87
N VAL A 188 3.05 -11.96 -13.28
CA VAL A 188 1.91 -12.81 -12.91
C VAL A 188 1.07 -12.15 -11.80
N LEU A 189 1.71 -11.44 -10.86
CA LEU A 189 1.05 -10.80 -9.75
C LEU A 189 0.64 -9.35 -10.03
N LEU A 190 0.94 -8.80 -11.20
CA LEU A 190 0.56 -7.43 -11.56
C LEU A 190 -0.95 -7.16 -11.36
N PRO A 191 -1.89 -8.03 -11.78
CA PRO A 191 -3.32 -7.82 -11.52
C PRO A 191 -3.65 -7.74 -10.02
N PHE A 192 -2.99 -8.54 -9.19
CA PHE A 192 -3.15 -8.50 -7.74
C PHE A 192 -2.67 -7.15 -7.16
N TYR A 193 -1.47 -6.68 -7.52
CA TYR A 193 -0.97 -5.38 -7.07
C TYR A 193 -1.83 -4.20 -7.56
N MET A 194 -2.37 -4.28 -8.77
CA MET A 194 -3.31 -3.29 -9.27
C MET A 194 -4.60 -3.27 -8.45
N ALA A 195 -5.13 -4.43 -8.06
CA ALA A 195 -6.31 -4.54 -7.20
C ALA A 195 -6.03 -3.95 -5.81
N VAL A 196 -4.93 -4.31 -5.16
CA VAL A 196 -4.47 -3.72 -3.88
C VAL A 196 -4.31 -2.21 -4.00
N SER A 197 -3.65 -1.75 -5.07
CA SER A 197 -3.47 -0.33 -5.32
C SER A 197 -4.79 0.42 -5.51
N THR A 198 -5.78 -0.23 -6.11
CA THR A 198 -7.14 0.34 -6.28
C THR A 198 -7.82 0.52 -4.92
N VAL A 199 -7.73 -0.45 -4.02
CA VAL A 199 -8.28 -0.36 -2.65
C VAL A 199 -7.74 0.87 -1.93
N TYR A 200 -6.42 1.02 -1.85
CA TYR A 200 -5.79 2.17 -1.19
C TYR A 200 -6.02 3.48 -1.94
N GLY A 201 -6.05 3.43 -3.27
CA GLY A 201 -6.32 4.60 -4.11
C GLY A 201 -7.72 5.17 -3.90
N LEU A 202 -8.73 4.30 -3.77
CA LEU A 202 -10.11 4.72 -3.45
C LEU A 202 -10.21 5.29 -2.03
N LEU A 203 -9.51 4.71 -1.04
CA LEU A 203 -9.45 5.26 0.31
C LEU A 203 -8.88 6.68 0.31
N ALA A 204 -7.71 6.86 -0.33
CA ALA A 204 -7.07 8.17 -0.40
C ALA A 204 -7.94 9.20 -1.14
N ALA A 205 -8.67 8.80 -2.18
CA ALA A 205 -9.58 9.68 -2.91
C ALA A 205 -10.80 10.06 -2.08
N ALA A 206 -11.44 9.09 -1.42
CA ALA A 206 -12.63 9.31 -0.62
C ALA A 206 -12.35 10.17 0.62
N THR A 207 -11.26 9.90 1.34
CA THR A 207 -10.92 10.62 2.57
C THR A 207 -10.06 11.88 2.34
N ASN A 208 -9.57 12.07 1.11
CA ASN A 208 -8.53 13.06 0.79
C ASN A 208 -7.30 12.95 1.71
N SER A 209 -6.96 11.73 2.15
CA SER A 209 -5.88 11.48 3.09
C SER A 209 -5.23 10.11 2.83
N THR A 210 -3.93 10.02 3.07
CA THR A 210 -3.17 8.77 3.03
C THR A 210 -3.25 7.98 4.35
N TYR A 211 -3.71 8.58 5.45
CA TYR A 211 -3.72 7.94 6.77
C TYR A 211 -4.50 6.62 6.84
N PRO A 212 -5.75 6.49 6.35
CA PRO A 212 -6.45 5.21 6.41
C PRO A 212 -5.72 4.11 5.63
N GLY A 213 -5.13 4.47 4.48
CA GLY A 213 -4.27 3.58 3.71
C GLY A 213 -3.05 3.12 4.50
N MET A 214 -2.34 4.04 5.17
CA MET A 214 -1.16 3.71 6.01
C MET A 214 -1.50 2.69 7.10
N VAL A 215 -2.61 2.90 7.81
CA VAL A 215 -3.04 1.99 8.89
C VAL A 215 -3.34 0.60 8.33
N LEU A 216 -4.12 0.53 7.26
CA LEU A 216 -4.50 -0.75 6.66
C LEU A 216 -3.33 -1.44 5.95
N HIS A 217 -2.45 -0.70 5.32
CA HIS A 217 -1.26 -1.25 4.66
C HIS A 217 -0.28 -1.84 5.68
N ALA A 218 0.06 -1.07 6.72
CA ALA A 218 0.90 -1.58 7.80
C ALA A 218 0.26 -2.79 8.50
N GLY A 219 -1.04 -2.71 8.85
CA GLY A 219 -1.77 -3.80 9.47
C GLY A 219 -1.86 -5.04 8.59
N GLY A 220 -2.13 -4.87 7.30
CA GLY A 220 -2.18 -5.96 6.31
C GLY A 220 -0.84 -6.65 6.14
N ASN A 221 0.25 -5.89 6.04
CA ASN A 221 1.60 -6.45 5.96
C ASN A 221 2.00 -7.20 7.24
N MET A 222 1.65 -6.67 8.43
CA MET A 222 1.87 -7.38 9.69
C MET A 222 1.09 -8.70 9.72
N PHE A 223 -0.19 -8.65 9.39
CA PHE A 223 -1.05 -9.83 9.38
C PHE A 223 -0.52 -10.89 8.40
N SER A 224 -0.20 -10.49 7.18
CA SER A 224 0.33 -11.38 6.14
C SER A 224 1.68 -11.98 6.59
N ALA A 225 2.63 -11.16 7.01
CA ALA A 225 3.95 -11.62 7.39
C ALA A 225 3.92 -12.54 8.62
N PHE A 226 3.12 -12.23 9.66
CA PHE A 226 2.98 -13.11 10.82
C PHE A 226 2.28 -14.41 10.50
N SER A 227 1.22 -14.38 9.69
CA SER A 227 0.52 -15.57 9.25
C SER A 227 1.45 -16.51 8.49
N LEU A 228 2.22 -15.97 7.54
CA LEU A 228 3.15 -16.75 6.73
C LEU A 228 4.36 -17.21 7.54
N PHE A 229 4.91 -16.37 8.42
CA PHE A 229 5.97 -16.73 9.34
C PHE A 229 5.58 -17.90 10.24
N TYR A 230 4.39 -17.86 10.84
CA TYR A 230 3.87 -18.94 11.67
C TYR A 230 3.73 -20.26 10.90
N GLN A 231 3.48 -20.18 9.59
CA GLN A 231 3.39 -21.34 8.71
C GLN A 231 4.73 -21.71 8.05
N GLY A 232 5.83 -21.04 8.40
CA GLY A 232 7.14 -21.24 7.78
C GLY A 232 7.22 -20.83 6.31
N ARG A 233 6.36 -19.90 5.88
CA ARG A 233 6.22 -19.46 4.47
C ARG A 233 6.62 -18.01 4.29
N SER A 234 6.96 -17.61 3.05
CA SER A 234 7.10 -16.23 2.63
C SER A 234 5.79 -15.68 2.06
N GLU A 235 5.69 -14.36 1.93
CA GLU A 235 4.47 -13.70 1.42
C GLU A 235 4.01 -14.17 0.04
N TRP A 236 4.91 -14.76 -0.75
CA TRP A 236 4.64 -15.29 -2.09
C TRP A 236 4.16 -16.74 -2.08
N GLN A 237 4.21 -17.43 -0.95
CA GLN A 237 3.85 -18.82 -0.82
C GLN A 237 2.49 -18.97 -0.12
N LEU A 238 1.41 -19.04 -0.85
CA LEU A 238 0.07 -19.29 -0.31
C LEU A 238 -0.10 -20.70 0.25
N THR A 239 0.60 -21.67 -0.32
CA THR A 239 0.56 -23.07 0.09
C THR A 239 1.95 -23.70 -0.03
N GLU A 240 2.25 -24.74 0.75
CA GLU A 240 3.51 -25.49 0.64
C GLU A 240 3.62 -26.19 -0.71
N VAL A 241 2.50 -26.69 -1.22
CA VAL A 241 2.37 -27.26 -2.55
C VAL A 241 1.38 -26.38 -3.31
N PRO A 242 1.76 -25.81 -4.47
CA PRO A 242 0.82 -25.06 -5.30
C PRO A 242 -0.37 -25.93 -5.65
N ALA A 243 -1.57 -25.44 -5.40
CA ALA A 243 -2.75 -26.12 -5.89
C ALA A 243 -2.67 -26.20 -7.43
N PRO A 244 -3.06 -27.34 -8.03
CA PRO A 244 -3.07 -27.47 -9.48
C PRO A 244 -3.96 -26.41 -10.10
N THR A 245 -3.54 -25.86 -11.24
CA THR A 245 -4.35 -24.87 -11.96
C THR A 245 -5.62 -25.54 -12.52
N ILE A 246 -6.63 -24.71 -12.83
CA ILE A 246 -7.86 -25.20 -13.47
C ILE A 246 -7.60 -25.84 -14.86
N TRP A 247 -6.49 -25.50 -15.48
CA TRP A 247 -6.05 -26.09 -16.76
C TRP A 247 -5.52 -27.50 -16.58
N GLN A 248 -5.04 -27.86 -15.40
CA GLN A 248 -4.50 -29.19 -15.05
C GLN A 248 -5.54 -30.08 -14.40
N ALA A 249 -6.37 -29.55 -13.50
CA ALA A 249 -7.31 -30.34 -12.69
C ALA A 249 -8.79 -30.03 -12.96
N GLY A 250 -9.08 -29.07 -13.83
CA GLY A 250 -10.44 -28.57 -14.05
C GLY A 250 -10.91 -27.63 -12.97
N MET A 251 -12.15 -27.14 -13.14
CA MET A 251 -12.82 -26.29 -12.14
C MET A 251 -13.50 -27.19 -11.11
N ASP A 252 -12.95 -27.22 -9.90
CA ASP A 252 -13.54 -27.93 -8.76
C ASP A 252 -14.47 -27.05 -7.92
N ALA A 253 -15.19 -27.66 -6.98
CA ALA A 253 -16.14 -26.97 -6.11
C ALA A 253 -15.45 -25.87 -5.25
N SER A 254 -14.20 -26.07 -4.85
CA SER A 254 -13.45 -25.10 -4.05
C SER A 254 -13.13 -23.83 -4.85
N PHE A 255 -12.74 -23.97 -6.12
CA PHE A 255 -12.51 -22.86 -7.02
C PHE A 255 -13.80 -22.07 -7.27
N LEU A 256 -14.91 -22.76 -7.56
CA LEU A 256 -16.21 -22.12 -7.79
C LEU A 256 -16.73 -21.41 -6.53
N MET A 257 -16.55 -22.00 -5.35
CA MET A 257 -16.90 -21.37 -4.07
C MET A 257 -16.05 -20.13 -3.83
N ASN A 258 -14.73 -20.18 -4.05
CA ASN A 258 -13.85 -19.01 -3.90
C ASN A 258 -14.25 -17.89 -4.87
N LEU A 259 -14.59 -18.21 -6.10
CA LEU A 259 -15.07 -17.23 -7.08
C LEU A 259 -16.40 -16.59 -6.65
N LEU A 260 -17.34 -17.40 -6.14
CA LEU A 260 -18.62 -16.90 -5.61
C LEU A 260 -18.40 -15.96 -4.41
N VAL A 261 -17.59 -16.38 -3.45
CA VAL A 261 -17.27 -15.56 -2.26
C VAL A 261 -16.56 -14.28 -2.66
N LEU A 262 -15.62 -14.34 -3.61
CA LEU A 262 -14.98 -13.15 -4.17
C LEU A 262 -16.02 -12.19 -4.77
N ALA A 263 -16.96 -12.69 -5.57
CA ALA A 263 -18.01 -11.85 -6.17
C ALA A 263 -18.86 -11.15 -5.11
N VAL A 264 -19.29 -11.89 -4.07
CA VAL A 264 -20.08 -11.33 -2.95
C VAL A 264 -19.30 -10.30 -2.17
N VAL A 265 -18.06 -10.60 -1.80
CA VAL A 265 -17.21 -9.66 -1.02
C VAL A 265 -16.84 -8.43 -1.85
N ALA A 266 -16.54 -8.58 -3.14
CA ALA A 266 -16.27 -7.45 -4.04
C ALA A 266 -17.49 -6.54 -4.20
N ALA A 267 -18.70 -7.12 -4.28
CA ALA A 267 -19.94 -6.35 -4.29
C ALA A 267 -20.15 -5.58 -2.96
N ALA A 268 -19.94 -6.25 -1.82
CA ALA A 268 -20.02 -5.61 -0.50
C ALA A 268 -18.98 -4.47 -0.35
N ALA A 269 -17.72 -4.69 -0.77
CA ALA A 269 -16.70 -3.68 -0.79
C ALA A 269 -17.09 -2.48 -1.67
N SER A 270 -17.64 -2.74 -2.86
CA SER A 270 -18.10 -1.69 -3.77
C SER A 270 -19.21 -0.83 -3.15
N LEU A 271 -20.16 -1.45 -2.43
CA LEU A 271 -21.21 -0.75 -1.71
C LEU A 271 -20.63 0.07 -0.54
N ALA A 272 -19.68 -0.49 0.22
CA ALA A 272 -19.02 0.21 1.31
C ALA A 272 -18.23 1.44 0.80
N TYR A 273 -17.49 1.33 -0.31
CA TYR A 273 -16.83 2.48 -0.93
C TYR A 273 -17.81 3.54 -1.43
N ARG A 274 -18.94 3.15 -2.03
CA ARG A 274 -20.01 4.10 -2.41
C ARG A 274 -20.55 4.83 -1.19
N GLY A 275 -20.77 4.12 -0.07
CA GLY A 275 -21.16 4.70 1.21
C GLY A 275 -20.13 5.70 1.74
N LEU A 276 -18.84 5.33 1.73
CA LEU A 276 -17.73 6.19 2.14
C LEU A 276 -17.66 7.48 1.31
N PHE A 277 -17.77 7.40 -0.02
CA PHE A 277 -17.79 8.58 -0.88
C PHE A 277 -19.00 9.50 -0.61
N ARG A 278 -20.18 8.94 -0.28
CA ARG A 278 -21.37 9.73 0.12
C ARG A 278 -21.13 10.42 1.45
N ALA A 279 -20.63 9.71 2.46
CA ALA A 279 -20.32 10.27 3.77
C ALA A 279 -19.26 11.39 3.68
N SER A 280 -18.23 11.21 2.87
CA SER A 280 -17.22 12.24 2.62
C SER A 280 -17.78 13.52 1.98
N LYS A 281 -18.76 13.37 1.07
CA LYS A 281 -19.44 14.54 0.48
C LYS A 281 -20.29 15.28 1.51
N ALA A 282 -21.01 14.55 2.36
CA ALA A 282 -21.85 15.14 3.42
C ALA A 282 -20.97 15.92 4.43
N SER A 283 -19.89 15.31 4.93
CA SER A 283 -18.95 15.99 5.85
C SER A 283 -18.39 17.30 5.29
N LYS A 284 -18.07 17.37 4.00
CA LYS A 284 -17.58 18.60 3.35
C LYS A 284 -18.65 19.69 3.22
N LEU A 285 -19.92 19.31 3.15
CA LEU A 285 -21.04 20.27 3.11
C LEU A 285 -21.28 20.85 4.49
N ASP A 286 -21.25 20.03 5.55
CA ASP A 286 -21.43 20.47 6.93
C ASP A 286 -20.33 21.46 7.35
N ASP A 287 -19.05 21.20 6.98
CA ASP A 287 -17.94 22.12 7.23
C ASP A 287 -18.14 23.50 6.57
N ARG A 288 -18.77 23.54 5.38
CA ARG A 288 -19.04 24.79 4.66
C ARG A 288 -20.21 25.58 5.22
N THR A 289 -21.22 24.89 5.74
CA THR A 289 -22.41 25.51 6.32
C THR A 289 -22.20 25.94 7.77
N GLY A 290 -21.43 25.18 8.55
CA GLY A 290 -21.07 25.49 9.94
C GLY A 290 -20.19 26.75 10.09
N THR A 291 -19.37 27.07 9.10
CA THR A 291 -18.55 28.31 9.09
C THR A 291 -19.36 29.56 8.74
N SER A 292 -20.59 29.45 8.22
CA SER A 292 -21.44 30.61 7.89
C SER A 292 -22.34 31.06 9.05
N SER A 293 -22.42 30.32 10.15
CA SER A 293 -23.27 30.63 11.31
C SER A 293 -22.55 31.31 12.48
N THR A 294 -21.27 31.65 12.32
CA THR A 294 -20.43 32.29 13.37
C THR A 294 -19.86 33.65 12.96
N LEU A 295 -20.57 34.40 12.05
CA LEU A 295 -20.28 35.80 11.74
C LEU A 295 -21.39 36.71 12.23
#